data_668337cdf68c44adef00a0eb16ccefcb
#
_entry.id   668337cdf68c44adef00a0eb16ccefcb
#
_cell.length_a   1.000
_cell.length_b   1.000
_cell.length_c   1.000
_cell.angle_alpha   90.00
_cell.angle_beta   90.00
_cell.angle_gamma   90.00
#
_symmetry.space_group_name_H-M   'P 1'
#
loop_
_entity.id
_entity.type
_entity.pdbx_description
1 polymer ?
#
loop_
_entity_poly.entity_id
_entity_poly.type
_entity_poly.pdbx_seq_one_letter_code
_entity_poly.pdbx_strand_id
1 'polypeptide(L)'
;ISCSLVGSEMCIRDRIELATKVMLGLPVEKPNKSLFDFDYVGIKASQFSFNRLQKADPVLGVDMASTGEVGCLGDDSGTALLTAMLSVGHRIPKKNILLSTGGAKQKADMLEAARTLKEHGYTLYATGGTSRYLTENGVANHLVYWPSEEGTPQALTMLHNREIDMVVNIPKDLTVSELSNGYKIRRAAVDLNIPLITNSRLASAFIQAFCHIDMDDLPIKSWSEYK
;
A
#
# COMPACT_ATOMS: atom_id res chain seq x y z
N ILE A 1 -21.27 -3.03 -2.78
CA ILE A 1 -22.17 -1.86 -2.85
C ILE A 1 -21.99 -0.97 -1.61
N SER A 2 -21.63 -1.52 -0.45
CA SER A 2 -21.59 -0.78 0.81
C SER A 2 -20.35 0.13 1.00
N CYS A 3 -19.21 -0.20 0.42
CA CYS A 3 -17.99 0.61 0.56
C CYS A 3 -17.92 1.85 -0.36
N SER A 4 -18.63 1.83 -1.45
CA SER A 4 -18.78 3.00 -2.31
C SER A 4 -19.65 4.09 -1.64
N LEU A 5 -20.45 3.73 -0.66
CA LEU A 5 -21.32 4.63 0.08
C LEU A 5 -20.57 5.58 1.03
N VAL A 6 -19.47 5.15 1.65
CA VAL A 6 -18.79 5.97 2.66
C VAL A 6 -18.05 7.16 2.01
N GLY A 7 -17.28 6.94 0.96
CA GLY A 7 -16.75 8.02 0.13
C GLY A 7 -17.85 8.78 -0.62
N SER A 8 -18.99 8.12 -0.88
CA SER A 8 -20.16 8.71 -1.52
C SER A 8 -21.00 9.58 -0.59
N GLU A 9 -21.11 9.30 0.71
CA GLU A 9 -21.91 10.15 1.62
C GLU A 9 -21.31 11.54 1.79
N MET A 10 -19.98 11.66 1.88
CA MET A 10 -19.31 12.95 1.83
C MET A 10 -19.54 13.65 0.47
N CYS A 11 -19.37 12.91 -0.63
CA CYS A 11 -19.62 13.41 -1.97
C CYS A 11 -21.12 13.67 -2.21
N ILE A 12 -22.03 12.83 -1.69
CA ILE A 12 -23.48 12.95 -1.89
C ILE A 12 -24.01 14.16 -1.15
N ARG A 13 -23.65 14.36 0.12
CA ARG A 13 -24.16 15.51 0.89
C ARG A 13 -23.67 16.83 0.33
N ASP A 14 -22.40 16.93 -0.03
CA ASP A 14 -21.81 18.23 -0.36
C ASP A 14 -21.68 18.52 -1.86
N ARG A 15 -21.57 17.50 -2.70
CA ARG A 15 -21.22 17.68 -4.13
C ARG A 15 -22.19 16.97 -5.08
N ILE A 16 -22.55 15.72 -4.85
CA ILE A 16 -23.44 14.99 -5.76
C ILE A 16 -24.85 15.54 -5.66
N GLU A 17 -25.34 15.85 -4.46
CA GLU A 17 -26.63 16.52 -4.27
C GLU A 17 -26.65 17.87 -4.99
N LEU A 18 -25.60 18.68 -4.79
CA LEU A 18 -25.46 19.96 -5.45
C LEU A 18 -25.44 19.82 -6.99
N ALA A 19 -24.61 18.89 -7.50
CA ALA A 19 -24.51 18.61 -8.92
C ALA A 19 -25.85 18.12 -9.50
N THR A 20 -26.54 17.24 -8.78
CA THR A 20 -27.85 16.74 -9.18
C THR A 20 -28.89 17.86 -9.26
N LYS A 21 -28.93 18.75 -8.26
CA LYS A 21 -29.80 19.92 -8.29
C LYS A 21 -29.50 20.84 -9.48
N VAL A 22 -28.21 21.08 -9.76
CA VAL A 22 -27.80 21.87 -10.93
C VAL A 22 -28.27 21.21 -12.23
N MET A 23 -28.07 19.89 -12.39
CA MET A 23 -28.52 19.16 -13.59
C MET A 23 -30.04 19.18 -13.77
N LEU A 24 -30.79 19.23 -12.68
CA LEU A 24 -32.26 19.32 -12.69
C LEU A 24 -32.80 20.77 -12.82
N GLY A 25 -31.91 21.77 -12.94
CA GLY A 25 -32.29 23.18 -12.99
C GLY A 25 -32.87 23.71 -11.70
N LEU A 26 -32.64 23.05 -10.56
CA LEU A 26 -33.14 23.49 -9.26
C LEU A 26 -32.21 24.60 -8.71
N PRO A 27 -32.75 25.53 -7.90
CA PRO A 27 -31.90 26.54 -7.28
C PRO A 27 -30.94 25.90 -6.28
N VAL A 28 -29.68 26.34 -6.35
CA VAL A 28 -28.60 25.88 -5.48
C VAL A 28 -27.88 27.07 -4.86
N GLU A 29 -27.52 26.93 -3.59
CA GLU A 29 -26.61 27.86 -2.95
C GLU A 29 -25.16 27.50 -3.31
N LYS A 30 -24.36 28.51 -3.63
CA LYS A 30 -22.93 28.30 -3.89
C LYS A 30 -22.25 27.88 -2.61
N PRO A 31 -21.52 26.74 -2.58
CA PRO A 31 -20.83 26.33 -1.38
C PRO A 31 -19.72 27.35 -1.01
N ASN A 32 -19.66 27.68 0.27
CA ASN A 32 -18.71 28.64 0.80
C ASN A 32 -17.30 28.09 1.01
N LYS A 33 -17.13 26.75 0.91
CA LYS A 33 -15.86 26.06 1.12
C LYS A 33 -15.44 25.30 -0.14
N SER A 34 -14.16 25.31 -0.44
CA SER A 34 -13.53 24.43 -1.42
C SER A 34 -13.04 23.15 -0.74
N LEU A 35 -12.62 22.14 -1.53
CA LEU A 35 -12.01 20.93 -0.98
C LEU A 35 -10.67 21.19 -0.25
N PHE A 36 -10.04 22.33 -0.52
CA PHE A 36 -8.80 22.75 0.14
C PHE A 36 -9.00 23.45 1.48
N ASP A 37 -10.27 23.73 1.84
CA ASP A 37 -10.62 24.43 3.08
C ASP A 37 -11.06 23.45 4.20
N PHE A 38 -10.92 22.13 3.98
CA PHE A 38 -11.22 21.12 4.99
C PHE A 38 -10.00 20.86 5.88
N ASP A 39 -10.23 20.70 7.17
CA ASP A 39 -9.22 20.39 8.19
C ASP A 39 -8.97 18.88 8.33
N TYR A 40 -9.30 18.10 7.31
CA TYR A 40 -9.12 16.65 7.29
C TYR A 40 -8.72 16.14 5.91
N VAL A 41 -8.12 14.97 5.89
CA VAL A 41 -7.68 14.27 4.67
C VAL A 41 -8.55 13.05 4.44
N GLY A 42 -9.08 12.89 3.23
CA GLY A 42 -9.78 11.69 2.79
C GLY A 42 -8.88 10.80 1.94
N ILE A 43 -8.78 9.51 2.29
CA ILE A 43 -8.08 8.51 1.50
C ILE A 43 -9.04 7.38 1.15
N LYS A 44 -9.03 7.01 -0.13
CA LYS A 44 -9.75 5.86 -0.65
C LYS A 44 -8.76 4.74 -0.95
N ALA A 45 -8.90 3.63 -0.26
CA ALA A 45 -8.13 2.42 -0.51
C ALA A 45 -8.99 1.37 -1.24
N SER A 46 -8.43 0.78 -2.29
CA SER A 46 -9.09 -0.28 -3.04
C SER A 46 -8.74 -1.64 -2.47
N GLN A 47 -9.71 -2.55 -2.44
CA GLN A 47 -9.51 -3.94 -2.09
C GLN A 47 -9.50 -4.80 -3.35
N PHE A 48 -8.63 -5.80 -3.37
CA PHE A 48 -8.45 -6.73 -4.48
C PHE A 48 -8.56 -8.17 -3.98
N SER A 49 -9.41 -8.96 -4.63
CA SER A 49 -9.60 -10.38 -4.29
C SER A 49 -8.66 -11.30 -5.09
N PHE A 50 -7.37 -10.95 -5.18
CA PHE A 50 -6.38 -11.76 -5.91
C PHE A 50 -6.22 -13.19 -5.35
N ASN A 51 -6.52 -13.41 -4.08
CA ASN A 51 -6.57 -14.74 -3.47
C ASN A 51 -7.63 -15.64 -4.09
N ARG A 52 -8.69 -15.08 -4.68
CA ARG A 52 -9.74 -15.82 -5.41
C ARG A 52 -9.43 -15.97 -6.90
N LEU A 53 -8.54 -15.16 -7.43
CA LEU A 53 -8.13 -15.16 -8.83
C LEU A 53 -6.82 -15.95 -8.98
N GLN A 54 -6.96 -17.27 -9.13
CA GLN A 54 -5.79 -18.13 -9.30
C GLN A 54 -4.97 -17.70 -10.51
N LYS A 55 -3.64 -17.70 -10.36
CA LYS A 55 -2.65 -17.35 -11.39
C LYS A 55 -2.67 -15.89 -11.87
N ALA A 56 -3.57 -15.03 -11.39
CA ALA A 56 -3.51 -13.60 -11.70
C ALA A 56 -2.27 -12.97 -11.04
N ASP A 57 -1.55 -12.14 -11.78
CA ASP A 57 -0.46 -11.35 -11.21
C ASP A 57 -1.06 -10.16 -10.43
N PRO A 58 -0.74 -10.00 -9.13
CA PRO A 58 -1.28 -8.92 -8.33
C PRO A 58 -0.59 -7.56 -8.57
N VAL A 59 0.07 -7.36 -9.69
CA VAL A 59 0.54 -6.03 -10.12
C VAL A 59 -0.64 -5.20 -10.58
N LEU A 60 -0.82 -4.04 -9.93
CA LEU A 60 -1.89 -3.10 -10.27
C LEU A 60 -1.47 -2.22 -11.45
N GLY A 61 -2.34 -2.13 -12.46
CA GLY A 61 -2.22 -1.26 -13.61
C GLY A 61 -3.25 -0.13 -13.60
N VAL A 62 -3.51 0.43 -14.77
CA VAL A 62 -4.54 1.47 -14.97
C VAL A 62 -5.96 0.92 -15.04
N ASP A 63 -6.11 -0.39 -15.08
CA ASP A 63 -7.40 -1.06 -15.15
C ASP A 63 -8.07 -1.09 -13.77
N MET A 64 -9.41 -0.93 -13.77
CA MET A 64 -10.20 -1.03 -12.56
C MET A 64 -10.49 -2.50 -12.23
N ALA A 65 -9.59 -3.09 -11.44
CA ALA A 65 -9.69 -4.49 -11.01
C ALA A 65 -10.09 -4.64 -9.52
N SER A 66 -10.48 -3.56 -8.88
CA SER A 66 -10.88 -3.57 -7.46
C SER A 66 -12.21 -4.31 -7.25
N THR A 67 -12.31 -5.07 -6.16
CA THR A 67 -13.50 -5.81 -5.76
C THR A 67 -14.27 -5.13 -4.62
N GLY A 68 -13.75 -4.04 -4.12
CA GLY A 68 -14.32 -3.20 -3.07
C GLY A 68 -13.42 -2.02 -2.80
N GLU A 69 -13.91 -1.08 -2.02
CA GLU A 69 -13.21 0.16 -1.69
C GLU A 69 -13.58 0.60 -0.28
N VAL A 70 -12.61 1.20 0.41
CA VAL A 70 -12.81 1.83 1.72
C VAL A 70 -12.40 3.29 1.63
N GLY A 71 -13.25 4.19 2.10
CA GLY A 71 -12.91 5.59 2.33
C GLY A 71 -12.65 5.83 3.82
N CYS A 72 -11.52 6.42 4.15
CA CYS A 72 -11.18 6.80 5.51
C CYS A 72 -10.85 8.29 5.57
N LEU A 73 -11.21 8.93 6.67
CA LEU A 73 -10.82 10.29 7.00
C LEU A 73 -9.79 10.26 8.11
N GLY A 74 -8.91 11.23 8.12
CA GLY A 74 -7.94 11.46 9.18
C GLY A 74 -7.59 12.93 9.31
N ASP A 75 -7.05 13.32 10.43
CA ASP A 75 -6.59 14.70 10.66
C ASP A 75 -5.35 15.01 9.80
N ASP A 76 -4.63 13.97 9.37
CA ASP A 76 -3.50 14.04 8.46
C ASP A 76 -3.46 12.87 7.47
N SER A 77 -2.58 12.94 6.48
CA SER A 77 -2.46 11.93 5.42
C SER A 77 -1.93 10.59 5.93
N GLY A 78 -1.09 10.57 6.95
CA GLY A 78 -0.54 9.35 7.54
C GLY A 78 -1.63 8.56 8.26
N THR A 79 -2.38 9.21 9.13
CA THR A 79 -3.51 8.64 9.87
C THR A 79 -4.58 8.11 8.91
N ALA A 80 -5.00 8.91 7.93
CA ALA A 80 -5.99 8.49 6.94
C ALA A 80 -5.51 7.30 6.11
N LEU A 81 -4.23 7.29 5.69
CA LEU A 81 -3.64 6.19 4.92
C LEU A 81 -3.55 4.90 5.75
N LEU A 82 -3.02 5.00 6.97
CA LEU A 82 -2.86 3.84 7.85
C LEU A 82 -4.22 3.18 8.11
N THR A 83 -5.22 3.97 8.51
CA THR A 83 -6.58 3.49 8.73
C THR A 83 -7.18 2.84 7.48
N ALA A 84 -7.02 3.46 6.31
CA ALA A 84 -7.51 2.93 5.04
C ALA A 84 -6.84 1.60 4.66
N MET A 85 -5.52 1.51 4.78
CA MET A 85 -4.76 0.29 4.47
C MET A 85 -5.11 -0.87 5.40
N LEU A 86 -5.25 -0.60 6.70
CA LEU A 86 -5.70 -1.62 7.67
C LEU A 86 -7.12 -2.10 7.37
N SER A 87 -8.01 -1.19 6.99
CA SER A 87 -9.40 -1.50 6.66
C SER A 87 -9.57 -2.39 5.41
N VAL A 88 -8.65 -2.33 4.46
CA VAL A 88 -8.62 -3.24 3.30
C VAL A 88 -7.80 -4.51 3.52
N GLY A 89 -7.39 -4.77 4.77
CA GLY A 89 -6.78 -6.03 5.19
C GLY A 89 -5.25 -6.06 5.18
N HIS A 90 -4.58 -4.93 4.94
CA HIS A 90 -3.16 -4.85 5.21
C HIS A 90 -2.89 -4.95 6.71
N ARG A 91 -1.75 -5.49 7.06
CA ARG A 91 -1.32 -5.64 8.46
C ARG A 91 0.04 -5.01 8.63
N ILE A 92 0.29 -4.42 9.78
CA ILE A 92 1.61 -3.95 10.17
C ILE A 92 2.53 -5.17 10.34
N PRO A 93 3.70 -5.20 9.69
CA PRO A 93 4.64 -6.31 9.83
C PRO A 93 5.17 -6.39 11.27
N LYS A 94 5.45 -7.60 11.74
CA LYS A 94 5.99 -7.82 13.10
C LYS A 94 7.48 -7.52 13.15
N LYS A 95 8.25 -8.02 12.18
CA LYS A 95 9.72 -7.91 12.19
C LYS A 95 10.37 -7.97 10.82
N ASN A 96 9.98 -8.88 9.96
CA ASN A 96 10.72 -9.26 8.77
C ASN A 96 10.05 -8.75 7.49
N ILE A 97 10.76 -7.97 6.70
CA ILE A 97 10.24 -7.36 5.48
C ILE A 97 11.12 -7.74 4.30
N LEU A 98 10.51 -8.24 3.23
CA LEU A 98 11.18 -8.54 1.98
C LEU A 98 11.04 -7.37 0.99
N LEU A 99 12.18 -6.82 0.57
CA LEU A 99 12.26 -5.74 -0.41
C LEU A 99 12.81 -6.27 -1.74
N SER A 100 12.07 -6.06 -2.80
CA SER A 100 12.47 -6.41 -4.16
C SER A 100 12.03 -5.28 -5.09
N THR A 101 12.89 -4.29 -5.25
CA THR A 101 12.58 -3.07 -6.03
C THR A 101 13.32 -3.06 -7.36
N GLY A 102 12.59 -2.74 -8.42
CA GLY A 102 13.08 -2.81 -9.78
C GLY A 102 14.09 -1.74 -10.18
N GLY A 103 13.67 -0.67 -10.85
CA GLY A 103 14.53 0.34 -11.43
C GLY A 103 15.24 1.25 -10.41
N ALA A 104 16.21 2.03 -10.90
CA ALA A 104 17.01 2.94 -10.05
C ALA A 104 16.13 3.97 -9.32
N LYS A 105 15.11 4.51 -10.00
CA LYS A 105 14.17 5.46 -9.42
C LYS A 105 13.40 4.85 -8.25
N GLN A 106 12.83 3.65 -8.43
CA GLN A 106 12.06 2.97 -7.39
C GLN A 106 12.93 2.61 -6.17
N LYS A 107 14.22 2.27 -6.40
CA LYS A 107 15.18 2.05 -5.31
C LYS A 107 15.45 3.33 -4.53
N ALA A 108 15.62 4.46 -5.23
CA ALA A 108 15.79 5.75 -4.60
C ALA A 108 14.55 6.18 -3.79
N ASP A 109 13.35 6.00 -4.36
CA ASP A 109 12.07 6.28 -3.68
C ASP A 109 11.91 5.47 -2.38
N MET A 110 12.50 4.27 -2.31
CA MET A 110 12.40 3.36 -1.15
C MET A 110 13.53 3.52 -0.12
N LEU A 111 14.57 4.29 -0.41
CA LEU A 111 15.76 4.35 0.46
C LEU A 111 15.45 4.90 1.85
N GLU A 112 14.73 6.01 1.93
CA GLU A 112 14.34 6.60 3.22
C GLU A 112 13.42 5.67 4.01
N ALA A 113 12.43 5.06 3.34
CA ALA A 113 11.57 4.08 3.99
C ALA A 113 12.35 2.88 4.54
N ALA A 114 13.39 2.42 3.82
CA ALA A 114 14.25 1.34 4.31
C ALA A 114 15.10 1.76 5.53
N ARG A 115 15.55 3.02 5.59
CA ARG A 115 16.24 3.58 6.78
C ARG A 115 15.29 3.63 7.97
N THR A 116 14.09 4.20 7.78
CA THR A 116 13.06 4.28 8.81
C THR A 116 12.72 2.89 9.38
N LEU A 117 12.57 1.88 8.52
CA LEU A 117 12.35 0.51 8.97
C LEU A 117 13.50 -0.01 9.85
N LYS A 118 14.74 0.27 9.48
CA LYS A 118 15.91 -0.15 10.28
C LYS A 118 15.97 0.55 11.64
N GLU A 119 15.70 1.84 11.69
CA GLU A 119 15.62 2.63 12.90
C GLU A 119 14.55 2.12 13.87
N HIS A 120 13.43 1.61 13.34
CA HIS A 120 12.35 0.99 14.12
C HIS A 120 12.54 -0.51 14.39
N GLY A 121 13.74 -1.05 14.15
CA GLY A 121 14.13 -2.41 14.54
C GLY A 121 13.67 -3.52 13.60
N TYR A 122 13.15 -3.19 12.42
CA TYR A 122 12.79 -4.20 11.42
C TYR A 122 14.02 -4.86 10.81
N THR A 123 13.88 -6.13 10.45
CA THR A 123 14.89 -6.89 9.71
C THR A 123 14.54 -6.85 8.21
N LEU A 124 15.47 -6.36 7.41
CA LEU A 124 15.29 -6.24 5.98
C LEU A 124 15.95 -7.40 5.26
N TYR A 125 15.19 -8.05 4.41
CA TYR A 125 15.63 -9.02 3.43
C TYR A 125 15.48 -8.41 2.04
N ALA A 126 16.46 -8.57 1.17
CA ALA A 126 16.41 -7.91 -0.14
C ALA A 126 16.98 -8.80 -1.24
N THR A 127 16.34 -8.77 -2.42
CA THR A 127 16.86 -9.45 -3.62
C THR A 127 18.07 -8.74 -4.20
N GLY A 128 18.96 -9.47 -4.89
CA GLY A 128 20.31 -9.09 -5.29
C GLY A 128 20.55 -7.63 -5.63
N GLY A 129 19.85 -7.08 -6.64
CA GLY A 129 20.03 -5.68 -7.05
C GLY A 129 19.52 -4.66 -6.00
N THR A 130 18.51 -5.01 -5.21
CA THR A 130 17.99 -4.17 -4.10
C THR A 130 18.94 -4.24 -2.92
N SER A 131 19.43 -5.44 -2.57
CA SER A 131 20.38 -5.64 -1.48
C SER A 131 21.67 -4.85 -1.70
N ARG A 132 22.23 -4.93 -2.91
CA ARG A 132 23.42 -4.16 -3.26
C ARG A 132 23.21 -2.66 -3.08
N TYR A 133 22.10 -2.14 -3.62
CA TYR A 133 21.78 -0.72 -3.53
C TYR A 133 21.62 -0.24 -2.08
N LEU A 134 20.92 -1.01 -1.24
CA LEU A 134 20.76 -0.70 0.18
C LEU A 134 22.09 -0.70 0.91
N THR A 135 22.94 -1.70 0.67
CA THR A 135 24.27 -1.81 1.28
C THR A 135 25.19 -0.65 0.88
N GLU A 136 25.20 -0.29 -0.40
CA GLU A 136 25.98 0.87 -0.91
C GLU A 136 25.51 2.19 -0.28
N ASN A 137 24.25 2.28 0.16
CA ASN A 137 23.69 3.45 0.85
C ASN A 137 23.64 3.31 2.39
N GLY A 138 24.39 2.35 2.95
CA GLY A 138 24.55 2.19 4.40
C GLY A 138 23.37 1.56 5.13
N VAL A 139 22.42 0.95 4.41
CA VAL A 139 21.26 0.26 5.01
C VAL A 139 21.55 -1.22 5.15
N ALA A 140 21.68 -1.69 6.38
CA ALA A 140 21.93 -3.10 6.68
C ALA A 140 20.73 -3.98 6.27
N ASN A 141 21.00 -5.04 5.51
CA ASN A 141 20.01 -5.96 5.01
C ASN A 141 20.60 -7.36 4.78
N HIS A 142 19.75 -8.36 4.62
CA HIS A 142 20.13 -9.74 4.30
C HIS A 142 19.79 -10.02 2.85
N LEU A 143 20.79 -10.49 2.09
CA LEU A 143 20.59 -10.93 0.71
C LEU A 143 19.67 -12.15 0.67
N VAL A 144 18.71 -12.13 -0.26
CA VAL A 144 17.81 -13.24 -0.56
C VAL A 144 17.85 -13.52 -2.05
N TYR A 145 17.90 -14.79 -2.41
CA TYR A 145 17.98 -15.23 -3.78
C TYR A 145 16.60 -15.32 -4.45
N TRP A 146 16.57 -15.03 -5.74
CA TRP A 146 15.40 -15.20 -6.56
C TRP A 146 15.01 -16.68 -6.70
N PRO A 147 13.73 -17.00 -7.01
CA PRO A 147 13.30 -18.39 -7.20
C PRO A 147 14.05 -19.16 -8.29
N SER A 148 14.67 -18.47 -9.25
CA SER A 148 15.45 -19.08 -10.34
C SER A 148 16.96 -19.11 -10.08
N GLU A 149 17.42 -18.53 -8.97
CA GLU A 149 18.85 -18.49 -8.62
C GLU A 149 19.18 -19.63 -7.66
N GLU A 150 20.41 -20.14 -7.76
CA GLU A 150 20.96 -21.04 -6.76
C GLU A 150 21.51 -20.23 -5.59
N GLY A 151 21.14 -20.62 -4.36
CA GLY A 151 21.61 -19.93 -3.15
C GLY A 151 20.60 -20.02 -2.00
N THR A 152 21.07 -19.67 -0.82
CA THR A 152 20.28 -19.70 0.42
C THR A 152 20.51 -18.41 1.22
N PRO A 153 19.48 -17.77 1.80
CA PRO A 153 18.05 -18.15 1.73
C PRO A 153 17.38 -17.74 0.40
N GLN A 154 16.38 -18.50 0.00
CA GLN A 154 15.54 -18.17 -1.16
C GLN A 154 14.24 -17.49 -0.73
N ALA A 155 13.81 -16.49 -1.51
CA ALA A 155 12.61 -15.71 -1.23
C ALA A 155 11.35 -16.58 -1.07
N LEU A 156 11.13 -17.56 -1.98
CA LEU A 156 9.95 -18.45 -1.89
C LEU A 156 9.97 -19.33 -0.65
N THR A 157 11.12 -19.88 -0.28
CA THR A 157 11.25 -20.72 0.91
C THR A 157 10.91 -19.93 2.17
N MET A 158 11.42 -18.70 2.29
CA MET A 158 11.12 -17.82 3.43
C MET A 158 9.63 -17.45 3.51
N LEU A 159 8.98 -17.21 2.36
CA LEU A 159 7.55 -16.94 2.31
C LEU A 159 6.73 -18.16 2.75
N HIS A 160 7.04 -19.35 2.24
CA HIS A 160 6.36 -20.58 2.61
C HIS A 160 6.55 -20.94 4.09
N ASN A 161 7.73 -20.68 4.64
CA ASN A 161 8.02 -20.88 6.07
C ASN A 161 7.41 -19.78 6.96
N ARG A 162 6.75 -18.78 6.38
CA ARG A 162 6.19 -17.64 7.11
C ARG A 162 7.22 -16.82 7.90
N GLU A 163 8.43 -16.75 7.37
CA GLU A 163 9.53 -15.97 7.93
C GLU A 163 9.45 -14.49 7.55
N ILE A 164 8.61 -14.14 6.57
CA ILE A 164 8.40 -12.77 6.08
C ILE A 164 7.01 -12.29 6.47
N ASP A 165 6.93 -11.10 7.05
CA ASP A 165 5.68 -10.48 7.50
C ASP A 165 5.06 -9.55 6.46
N MET A 166 5.87 -8.94 5.59
CA MET A 166 5.43 -8.04 4.52
C MET A 166 6.37 -8.13 3.32
N VAL A 167 5.80 -8.00 2.14
CA VAL A 167 6.53 -7.98 0.86
C VAL A 167 6.31 -6.65 0.15
N VAL A 168 7.39 -5.99 -0.21
CA VAL A 168 7.40 -4.91 -1.21
C VAL A 168 8.09 -5.44 -2.46
N ASN A 169 7.29 -5.72 -3.50
CA ASN A 169 7.83 -6.21 -4.77
C ASN A 169 7.38 -5.30 -5.92
N ILE A 170 8.33 -4.53 -6.43
CA ILE A 170 8.10 -3.54 -7.47
C ILE A 170 8.81 -4.01 -8.73
N PRO A 171 8.08 -4.36 -9.81
CA PRO A 171 8.68 -4.82 -11.06
C PRO A 171 9.60 -3.76 -11.68
N LYS A 172 10.71 -4.20 -12.27
CA LYS A 172 11.64 -3.33 -12.99
C LYS A 172 11.10 -2.98 -14.37
N ASP A 173 10.67 -4.00 -15.07
CA ASP A 173 10.18 -3.93 -16.44
C ASP A 173 9.27 -5.14 -16.73
N LEU A 174 8.87 -5.31 -17.98
CA LEU A 174 8.02 -6.41 -18.44
C LEU A 174 8.82 -7.57 -19.06
N THR A 175 10.09 -7.73 -18.71
CA THR A 175 10.87 -8.87 -19.22
C THR A 175 10.38 -10.19 -18.66
N VAL A 176 10.49 -11.26 -19.43
CA VAL A 176 10.02 -12.60 -19.05
C VAL A 176 10.66 -13.09 -17.75
N SER A 177 11.94 -12.78 -17.54
CA SER A 177 12.67 -13.16 -16.32
C SER A 177 12.14 -12.44 -15.09
N GLU A 178 11.94 -11.12 -15.19
CA GLU A 178 11.41 -10.29 -14.10
C GLU A 178 9.96 -10.66 -13.78
N LEU A 179 9.13 -10.86 -14.82
CA LEU A 179 7.74 -11.31 -14.66
C LEU A 179 7.68 -12.70 -14.00
N SER A 180 8.56 -13.63 -14.40
CA SER A 180 8.56 -14.99 -13.86
C SER A 180 8.95 -15.04 -12.38
N ASN A 181 10.04 -14.40 -11.98
CA ASN A 181 10.54 -14.42 -10.61
C ASN A 181 9.73 -13.52 -9.67
N GLY A 182 9.49 -12.28 -10.10
CA GLY A 182 8.68 -11.32 -9.36
C GLY A 182 7.25 -11.84 -9.20
N TYR A 183 6.66 -12.39 -10.25
CA TYR A 183 5.35 -13.03 -10.20
C TYR A 183 5.27 -14.15 -9.13
N LYS A 184 6.25 -15.04 -9.09
CA LYS A 184 6.25 -16.14 -8.09
C LYS A 184 6.27 -15.59 -6.66
N ILE A 185 7.06 -14.55 -6.39
CA ILE A 185 7.11 -13.91 -5.07
C ILE A 185 5.77 -13.24 -4.75
N ARG A 186 5.23 -12.45 -5.68
CA ARG A 186 3.94 -11.76 -5.49
C ARG A 186 2.79 -12.75 -5.29
N ARG A 187 2.77 -13.80 -6.11
CA ARG A 187 1.74 -14.83 -6.02
C ARG A 187 1.81 -15.57 -4.69
N ALA A 188 3.01 -15.98 -4.26
CA ALA A 188 3.21 -16.63 -2.97
C ALA A 188 2.78 -15.72 -1.81
N ALA A 189 3.08 -14.43 -1.85
CA ALA A 189 2.64 -13.48 -0.83
C ALA A 189 1.11 -13.44 -0.72
N VAL A 190 0.41 -13.34 -1.85
CA VAL A 190 -1.06 -13.32 -1.89
C VAL A 190 -1.65 -14.64 -1.42
N ASP A 191 -1.16 -15.78 -1.92
CA ASP A 191 -1.67 -17.11 -1.57
C ASP A 191 -1.47 -17.44 -0.08
N LEU A 192 -0.40 -16.92 0.51
CA LEU A 192 -0.09 -17.07 1.93
C LEU A 192 -0.70 -15.96 2.80
N ASN A 193 -1.45 -15.05 2.21
CA ASN A 193 -2.04 -13.89 2.89
C ASN A 193 -1.00 -13.05 3.65
N ILE A 194 0.15 -12.82 3.01
CA ILE A 194 1.20 -11.91 3.46
C ILE A 194 0.96 -10.55 2.78
N PRO A 195 0.93 -9.44 3.51
CA PRO A 195 0.77 -8.11 2.93
C PRO A 195 1.76 -7.86 1.78
N LEU A 196 1.24 -7.45 0.64
CA LEU A 196 2.01 -7.19 -0.58
C LEU A 196 1.75 -5.76 -1.06
N ILE A 197 2.82 -5.02 -1.34
CA ILE A 197 2.75 -3.72 -1.98
C ILE A 197 3.64 -3.73 -3.23
N THR A 198 3.07 -3.28 -4.35
CA THR A 198 3.72 -3.30 -5.67
C THR A 198 4.05 -1.90 -6.21
N ASN A 199 3.85 -0.86 -5.40
CA ASN A 199 4.13 0.54 -5.76
C ASN A 199 5.07 1.18 -4.72
N SER A 200 6.16 1.82 -5.18
CA SER A 200 7.18 2.40 -4.30
C SER A 200 6.66 3.54 -3.43
N ARG A 201 5.84 4.42 -4.00
CA ARG A 201 5.30 5.57 -3.27
C ARG A 201 4.31 5.14 -2.19
N LEU A 202 3.42 4.19 -2.53
CA LEU A 202 2.48 3.64 -1.55
C LEU A 202 3.24 2.90 -0.44
N ALA A 203 4.25 2.10 -0.78
CA ALA A 203 5.07 1.40 0.21
C ALA A 203 5.78 2.38 1.14
N SER A 204 6.41 3.42 0.59
CA SER A 204 7.09 4.45 1.38
C SER A 204 6.11 5.17 2.31
N ALA A 205 4.97 5.63 1.80
CA ALA A 205 3.96 6.32 2.61
C ALA A 205 3.38 5.44 3.71
N PHE A 206 3.08 4.16 3.42
CA PHE A 206 2.56 3.22 4.41
C PHE A 206 3.60 2.89 5.49
N ILE A 207 4.88 2.71 5.10
CA ILE A 207 5.99 2.50 6.05
C ILE A 207 6.14 3.70 6.98
N GLN A 208 6.15 4.91 6.44
CA GLN A 208 6.22 6.12 7.25
C GLN A 208 5.04 6.21 8.21
N ALA A 209 3.83 5.90 7.75
CA ALA A 209 2.65 5.94 8.60
C ALA A 209 2.75 4.97 9.79
N PHE A 210 3.00 3.68 9.55
CA PHE A 210 3.02 2.71 10.65
C PHE A 210 4.28 2.76 11.53
N CYS A 211 5.35 3.42 11.09
CA CYS A 211 6.53 3.63 11.92
C CYS A 211 6.38 4.83 12.86
N HIS A 212 5.54 5.82 12.53
CA HIS A 212 5.42 7.06 13.32
C HIS A 212 4.09 7.20 14.05
N ILE A 213 3.10 6.38 13.72
CA ILE A 213 1.77 6.42 14.35
C ILE A 213 1.59 5.17 15.18
N ASP A 214 1.38 5.33 16.49
CA ASP A 214 1.02 4.22 17.35
C ASP A 214 -0.42 3.76 17.04
N MET A 215 -0.62 2.45 17.03
CA MET A 215 -1.95 1.87 16.79
C MET A 215 -2.96 2.25 17.87
N ASP A 216 -2.50 2.43 19.10
CA ASP A 216 -3.34 2.82 20.24
C ASP A 216 -3.74 4.30 20.16
N ASP A 217 -3.00 5.11 19.41
CA ASP A 217 -3.28 6.53 19.19
C ASP A 217 -4.15 6.80 17.95
N LEU A 218 -4.52 5.75 17.18
CA LEU A 218 -5.38 5.94 16.01
C LEU A 218 -6.77 6.44 16.43
N PRO A 219 -7.17 7.64 16.01
CA PRO A 219 -8.48 8.19 16.41
C PRO A 219 -9.60 7.42 15.72
N ILE A 220 -10.59 7.03 16.50
CA ILE A 220 -11.87 6.52 15.99
C ILE A 220 -12.87 7.64 16.08
N LYS A 221 -13.18 8.27 14.95
CA LYS A 221 -14.13 9.37 14.84
C LYS A 221 -15.31 8.97 13.96
N SER A 222 -16.49 9.42 14.32
CA SER A 222 -17.66 9.33 13.45
C SER A 222 -17.59 10.41 12.36
N TRP A 223 -18.33 10.23 11.27
CA TRP A 223 -18.40 11.19 10.16
C TRP A 223 -18.84 12.59 10.59
N SER A 224 -19.70 12.67 11.60
CA SER A 224 -20.22 13.95 12.10
C SER A 224 -19.20 14.77 12.90
N GLU A 225 -18.10 14.17 13.28
CA GLU A 225 -17.00 14.83 14.00
C GLU A 225 -16.01 15.52 13.07
N TYR A 226 -16.00 15.20 11.77
CA TYR A 226 -15.25 15.92 10.75
C TYR A 226 -16.11 17.06 10.21
N LYS A 227 -15.68 18.30 10.39
CA LYS A 227 -16.44 19.53 10.04
C LYS A 227 -15.79 20.31 8.89
#